data_dab6504fa5f7b51f1899f36d8ab92fd5
#
_entry.id   dab6504fa5f7b51f1899f36d8ab92fd5
#
_cell.length_a   1.000
_cell.length_b   1.000
_cell.length_c   1.000
_cell.angle_alpha   90.00
_cell.angle_beta   90.00
_cell.angle_gamma   90.00
#
_symmetry.space_group_name_H-M   'P 1'
#
loop_
_entity.id
_entity.type
_entity.pdbx_description
1 polymer ?
#
loop_
_entity_poly.entity_id
_entity_poly.type
_entity_poly.pdbx_seq_one_letter_code
_entity_poly.pdbx_strand_id
1 'polypeptide(L)'
;MKPIATQELLINEEIRDKEVRLIDEKGEQLGIVKIEHALRIADEKELDLVKIVPNANPPVCKIMDYGKARFEQIKREKEQRRHQTVVETKEIRLSSTIDTHDMEVKAKACVKFLKSGNKVKASIRFRGRQISHGSVGLDVMNAFYEMVRDYAVIERPAKQEGRNMAMILAPKPAAKN
;
A
#
# COMPACT_ATOMS: atom_id res chain seq x y z
N MET A 1 8.09 -1.79 2.78
CA MET A 1 7.73 -0.49 3.38
C MET A 1 7.65 -0.68 4.89
N LYS A 2 8.42 0.09 5.66
CA LYS A 2 8.31 0.08 7.13
C LYS A 2 6.93 0.63 7.49
N PRO A 3 6.21 0.07 8.48
CA PRO A 3 4.98 0.67 8.97
C PRO A 3 5.33 2.07 9.48
N ILE A 4 4.57 3.06 9.04
CA ILE A 4 4.62 4.40 9.63
C ILE A 4 4.23 4.18 11.08
N ALA A 5 5.20 4.32 11.98
CA ALA A 5 4.94 4.27 13.41
C ALA A 5 3.88 5.36 13.68
N THR A 6 2.73 4.96 14.20
CA THR A 6 1.74 5.89 14.71
C THR A 6 2.46 6.72 15.76
N GLN A 7 2.79 7.98 15.45
CA GLN A 7 3.42 8.87 16.43
C GLN A 7 2.48 8.94 17.62
N GLU A 8 2.95 8.48 18.77
CA GLU A 8 2.21 8.67 20.01
C GLU A 8 2.10 10.18 20.23
N LEU A 9 0.87 10.66 20.35
CA LEU A 9 0.61 12.07 20.61
C LEU A 9 1.00 12.37 22.04
N LEU A 10 1.59 13.53 22.26
CA LEU A 10 1.89 14.00 23.62
C LEU A 10 0.58 14.32 24.33
N ILE A 11 0.46 13.87 25.59
CA ILE A 11 -0.73 14.05 26.40
C ILE A 11 -0.39 14.70 27.74
N ASN A 12 -1.32 15.47 28.25
CA ASN A 12 -1.29 16.06 29.59
C ASN A 12 0.07 16.72 29.93
N GLU A 13 0.76 16.27 30.96
CA GLU A 13 2.04 16.80 31.46
C GLU A 13 3.24 16.60 30.52
N GLU A 14 3.10 15.77 29.50
CA GLU A 14 4.14 15.61 28.46
C GLU A 14 4.22 16.83 27.53
N ILE A 15 3.17 17.66 27.51
CA ILE A 15 3.09 18.88 26.70
C ILE A 15 3.82 20.00 27.48
N ARG A 16 5.00 20.38 27.00
CA ARG A 16 5.90 21.37 27.67
C ARG A 16 5.84 22.75 27.03
N ASP A 17 4.90 22.99 26.14
CA ASP A 17 4.72 24.29 25.48
C ASP A 17 4.13 25.31 26.50
N LYS A 18 4.50 26.58 26.41
CA LYS A 18 4.00 27.63 27.31
C LYS A 18 2.55 28.01 27.00
N GLU A 19 2.21 28.05 25.72
CA GLU A 19 0.89 28.42 25.20
C GLU A 19 0.43 27.41 24.14
N VAL A 20 -0.84 27.13 24.12
CA VAL A 20 -1.46 26.20 23.19
C VAL A 20 -2.75 26.79 22.63
N ARG A 21 -3.07 26.45 21.40
CA ARG A 21 -4.40 26.71 20.85
C ARG A 21 -5.32 25.57 21.27
N LEU A 22 -6.28 25.88 22.14
CA LEU A 22 -7.13 24.88 22.74
C LEU A 22 -8.43 24.68 21.94
N ILE A 23 -8.78 23.43 21.73
CA ILE A 23 -10.04 22.98 21.15
C ILE A 23 -10.77 22.16 22.21
N ASP A 24 -12.03 22.44 22.41
CA ASP A 24 -12.86 21.71 23.36
C ASP A 24 -13.25 20.30 22.85
N GLU A 25 -13.86 19.50 23.71
CA GLU A 25 -14.39 18.15 23.38
C GLU A 25 -15.36 18.18 22.21
N LYS A 26 -16.19 19.21 22.10
CA LYS A 26 -17.18 19.43 21.04
C LYS A 26 -16.59 19.95 19.73
N GLY A 27 -15.29 20.28 19.71
CA GLY A 27 -14.60 20.85 18.55
C GLY A 27 -14.65 22.38 18.49
N GLU A 28 -15.12 23.08 19.51
CA GLU A 28 -15.13 24.53 19.59
C GLU A 28 -13.71 25.05 19.91
N GLN A 29 -13.30 26.15 19.28
CA GLN A 29 -12.01 26.76 19.53
C GLN A 29 -12.11 27.73 20.72
N LEU A 30 -11.40 27.40 21.80
CA LEU A 30 -11.31 28.25 22.99
C LEU A 30 -10.22 29.34 22.89
N GLY A 31 -9.47 29.36 21.77
CA GLY A 31 -8.42 30.35 21.52
C GLY A 31 -7.04 29.91 22.03
N ILE A 32 -6.15 30.88 22.22
CA ILE A 32 -4.79 30.65 22.73
C ILE A 32 -4.81 30.83 24.24
N VAL A 33 -4.39 29.81 24.95
CA VAL A 33 -4.36 29.78 26.43
C VAL A 33 -3.04 29.25 26.92
N LYS A 34 -2.67 29.60 28.17
CA LYS A 34 -1.51 29.02 28.84
C LYS A 34 -1.75 27.55 29.12
N ILE A 35 -0.68 26.75 29.06
CA ILE A 35 -0.76 25.28 29.27
C ILE A 35 -1.40 24.91 30.61
N GLU A 36 -1.09 25.63 31.68
CA GLU A 36 -1.66 25.40 33.02
C GLU A 36 -3.18 25.55 33.04
N HIS A 37 -3.71 26.52 32.25
CA HIS A 37 -5.16 26.72 32.13
C HIS A 37 -5.79 25.62 31.26
N ALA A 38 -5.12 25.19 30.20
CA ALA A 38 -5.61 24.10 29.35
C ALA A 38 -5.67 22.77 30.13
N LEU A 39 -4.67 22.47 30.96
CA LEU A 39 -4.65 21.28 31.82
C LEU A 39 -5.78 21.31 32.85
N ARG A 40 -6.02 22.46 33.46
CA ARG A 40 -7.10 22.61 34.45
C ARG A 40 -8.48 22.36 33.83
N ILE A 41 -8.71 22.89 32.62
CA ILE A 41 -10.00 22.65 31.91
C ILE A 41 -10.15 21.16 31.54
N ALA A 42 -9.05 20.47 31.18
CA ALA A 42 -9.08 19.04 30.90
C ALA A 42 -9.41 18.23 32.17
N ASP A 43 -8.77 18.56 33.31
CA ASP A 43 -9.01 17.93 34.62
C ASP A 43 -10.45 18.14 35.10
N GLU A 44 -10.98 19.36 34.98
CA GLU A 44 -12.38 19.67 35.36
C GLU A 44 -13.40 18.84 34.59
N LYS A 45 -13.03 18.39 33.37
CA LYS A 45 -13.88 17.56 32.52
C LYS A 45 -13.57 16.06 32.60
N GLU A 46 -12.61 15.67 33.42
CA GLU A 46 -12.12 14.30 33.54
C GLU A 46 -11.67 13.71 32.17
N LEU A 47 -11.04 14.56 31.32
CA LEU A 47 -10.57 14.24 29.98
C LEU A 47 -9.07 14.55 29.85
N ASP A 48 -8.46 14.04 28.77
CA ASP A 48 -7.07 14.28 28.45
C ASP A 48 -6.89 15.51 27.57
N LEU A 49 -5.80 16.25 27.82
CA LEU A 49 -5.29 17.28 26.91
C LEU A 49 -4.35 16.60 25.92
N VAL A 50 -4.69 16.58 24.63
CA VAL A 50 -3.95 15.88 23.59
C VAL A 50 -3.39 16.86 22.56
N LYS A 51 -2.08 16.83 22.32
CA LYS A 51 -1.40 17.69 21.32
C LYS A 51 -1.59 17.08 19.91
N ILE A 52 -2.57 17.59 19.16
CA ILE A 52 -2.94 17.04 17.84
C ILE A 52 -2.11 17.61 16.69
N VAL A 53 -1.66 18.86 16.76
CA VAL A 53 -0.80 19.49 15.74
C VAL A 53 0.44 20.08 16.39
N PRO A 54 1.54 19.33 16.47
CA PRO A 54 2.76 19.77 17.14
C PRO A 54 3.51 20.89 16.40
N ASN A 55 3.40 20.95 15.07
CA ASN A 55 4.16 21.88 14.23
C ASN A 55 3.50 23.25 14.05
N ALA A 56 2.35 23.49 14.65
CA ALA A 56 1.71 24.81 14.64
C ALA A 56 2.36 25.73 15.69
N ASN A 57 2.30 27.02 15.48
CA ASN A 57 2.78 28.03 16.43
C ASN A 57 1.65 29.01 16.77
N PRO A 58 1.06 28.96 17.98
CA PRO A 58 1.24 27.94 19.02
C PRO A 58 0.65 26.57 18.60
N PRO A 59 1.13 25.45 19.23
CA PRO A 59 0.65 24.12 18.92
C PRO A 59 -0.83 23.95 19.26
N VAL A 60 -1.52 23.07 18.50
CA VAL A 60 -2.95 22.84 18.72
C VAL A 60 -3.13 21.62 19.63
N CYS A 61 -3.86 21.85 20.71
CA CYS A 61 -4.27 20.84 21.67
C CYS A 61 -5.79 20.70 21.70
N LYS A 62 -6.27 19.49 21.89
CA LYS A 62 -7.69 19.19 22.01
C LYS A 62 -7.96 18.40 23.26
N ILE A 63 -9.06 18.76 23.95
CA ILE A 63 -9.56 18.00 25.09
C ILE A 63 -10.39 16.83 24.56
N MET A 64 -10.01 15.59 24.92
CA MET A 64 -10.72 14.38 24.51
C MET A 64 -10.32 13.19 25.38
N ASP A 65 -11.13 12.14 25.38
CA ASP A 65 -10.73 10.82 25.87
C ASP A 65 -9.72 10.20 24.88
N TYR A 66 -8.43 10.24 25.24
CA TYR A 66 -7.34 9.73 24.39
C TYR A 66 -7.43 8.22 24.19
N GLY A 67 -7.83 7.47 25.22
CA GLY A 67 -7.99 6.03 25.14
C GLY A 67 -9.02 5.64 24.09
N LYS A 68 -10.19 6.27 24.11
CA LYS A 68 -11.26 6.06 23.14
C LYS A 68 -10.87 6.50 21.74
N ALA A 69 -10.27 7.68 21.61
CA ALA A 69 -9.82 8.21 20.32
C ALA A 69 -8.76 7.29 19.66
N ARG A 70 -7.78 6.79 20.42
CA ARG A 70 -6.77 5.84 19.97
C ARG A 70 -7.39 4.51 19.53
N PHE A 71 -8.33 3.99 20.30
CA PHE A 71 -9.03 2.76 19.94
C PHE A 71 -9.81 2.89 18.63
N GLU A 72 -10.56 4.00 18.48
CA GLU A 72 -11.31 4.28 17.24
C GLU A 72 -10.39 4.45 16.04
N GLN A 73 -9.24 5.11 16.21
CA GLN A 73 -8.23 5.24 15.16
C GLN A 73 -7.68 3.88 14.73
N ILE A 74 -7.27 3.03 15.68
CA ILE A 74 -6.77 1.68 15.39
C ILE A 74 -7.84 0.84 14.67
N LYS A 75 -9.09 0.94 15.11
CA LYS A 75 -10.23 0.25 14.48
C LYS A 75 -10.41 0.72 13.03
N ARG A 76 -10.39 2.04 12.79
CA ARG A 76 -10.52 2.64 11.45
C ARG A 76 -9.38 2.24 10.53
N GLU A 77 -8.14 2.27 11.02
CA GLU A 77 -6.97 1.81 10.26
C GLU A 77 -7.05 0.33 9.90
N LYS A 78 -7.51 -0.51 10.85
CA LYS A 78 -7.70 -1.94 10.60
C LYS A 78 -8.79 -2.19 9.55
N GLU A 79 -9.87 -1.43 9.56
CA GLU A 79 -10.92 -1.49 8.54
C GLU A 79 -10.41 -1.02 7.18
N GLN A 80 -9.70 0.11 7.13
CA GLN A 80 -9.06 0.60 5.89
C GLN A 80 -8.09 -0.43 5.30
N ARG A 81 -7.24 -1.07 6.13
CA ARG A 81 -6.34 -2.13 5.69
C ARG A 81 -7.08 -3.35 5.13
N ARG A 82 -8.24 -3.71 5.71
CA ARG A 82 -9.07 -4.81 5.19
C ARG A 82 -9.67 -4.51 3.82
N HIS A 83 -10.01 -3.26 3.55
CA HIS A 83 -10.56 -2.81 2.26
C HIS A 83 -9.48 -2.48 1.24
N GLN A 84 -8.22 -2.42 1.66
CA GLN A 84 -7.11 -2.14 0.76
C GLN A 84 -6.82 -3.38 -0.09
N THR A 85 -7.13 -3.31 -1.39
CA THR A 85 -6.77 -4.37 -2.34
C THR A 85 -5.25 -4.38 -2.50
N VAL A 86 -4.59 -5.38 -1.93
CA VAL A 86 -3.14 -5.56 -2.09
C VAL A 86 -2.90 -6.19 -3.47
N VAL A 87 -2.31 -5.44 -4.38
CA VAL A 87 -1.88 -5.95 -5.67
C VAL A 87 -0.59 -6.74 -5.48
N GLU A 88 -0.67 -8.05 -5.60
CA GLU A 88 0.48 -8.95 -5.56
C GLU A 88 1.04 -9.21 -6.96
N THR A 89 2.35 -9.47 -7.04
CA THR A 89 2.96 -9.95 -8.29
C THR A 89 3.11 -11.46 -8.22
N LYS A 90 2.31 -12.20 -9.00
CA LYS A 90 2.37 -13.66 -9.13
C LYS A 90 3.38 -14.04 -10.20
N GLU A 91 4.22 -15.06 -9.96
CA GLU A 91 5.18 -15.54 -10.96
C GLU A 91 4.63 -16.73 -11.72
N ILE A 92 4.74 -16.69 -13.06
CA ILE A 92 4.48 -17.82 -13.96
C ILE A 92 5.78 -18.13 -14.67
N ARG A 93 6.27 -19.35 -14.47
CA ARG A 93 7.49 -19.83 -15.13
C ARG A 93 7.14 -20.58 -16.39
N LEU A 94 7.81 -20.18 -17.48
CA LEU A 94 7.72 -20.80 -18.79
C LEU A 94 9.07 -21.46 -19.10
N SER A 95 9.06 -22.45 -20.01
CA SER A 95 10.26 -23.03 -20.60
C SER A 95 10.51 -22.43 -21.97
N SER A 96 11.77 -22.32 -22.41
CA SER A 96 12.11 -21.96 -23.79
C SER A 96 11.66 -22.99 -24.82
N THR A 97 11.34 -24.21 -24.37
CA THR A 97 10.85 -25.34 -25.17
C THR A 97 9.44 -25.79 -24.76
N ILE A 98 8.63 -24.85 -24.26
CA ILE A 98 7.25 -25.12 -23.83
C ILE A 98 6.40 -25.53 -25.01
N ASP A 99 5.56 -26.57 -24.85
CA ASP A 99 4.57 -26.93 -25.84
C ASP A 99 3.31 -26.06 -25.79
N THR A 100 2.48 -26.12 -26.82
CA THR A 100 1.29 -25.28 -26.95
C THR A 100 0.28 -25.56 -25.85
N HIS A 101 0.10 -26.83 -25.45
CA HIS A 101 -0.88 -27.20 -24.42
C HIS A 101 -0.48 -26.65 -23.02
N ASP A 102 0.80 -26.82 -22.66
CA ASP A 102 1.28 -26.28 -21.36
C ASP A 102 1.23 -24.76 -21.35
N MET A 103 1.52 -24.11 -22.49
CA MET A 103 1.38 -22.66 -22.64
C MET A 103 -0.06 -22.19 -22.41
N GLU A 104 -1.07 -22.91 -22.96
CA GLU A 104 -2.48 -22.61 -22.72
C GLU A 104 -2.89 -22.74 -21.26
N VAL A 105 -2.40 -23.80 -20.57
CA VAL A 105 -2.65 -24.00 -19.14
C VAL A 105 -2.08 -22.84 -18.32
N LYS A 106 -0.85 -22.41 -18.65
CA LYS A 106 -0.20 -21.25 -18.02
C LYS A 106 -0.93 -19.94 -18.33
N ALA A 107 -1.43 -19.77 -19.55
CA ALA A 107 -2.22 -18.61 -19.95
C ALA A 107 -3.55 -18.52 -19.17
N LYS A 108 -4.26 -19.64 -19.00
CA LYS A 108 -5.48 -19.71 -18.16
C LYS A 108 -5.19 -19.31 -16.70
N ALA A 109 -4.08 -19.78 -16.13
CA ALA A 109 -3.65 -19.38 -14.79
C ALA A 109 -3.31 -17.88 -14.70
N CYS A 110 -2.64 -17.34 -15.73
CA CYS A 110 -2.33 -15.92 -15.86
C CYS A 110 -3.60 -15.06 -15.84
N VAL A 111 -4.58 -15.40 -16.69
CA VAL A 111 -5.87 -14.70 -16.77
C VAL A 111 -6.58 -14.71 -15.41
N LYS A 112 -6.55 -15.83 -14.67
CA LYS A 112 -7.13 -15.92 -13.33
C LYS A 112 -6.47 -14.92 -12.36
N PHE A 113 -5.15 -14.80 -12.38
CA PHE A 113 -4.43 -13.84 -11.53
C PHE A 113 -4.72 -12.39 -11.92
N LEU A 114 -4.74 -12.09 -13.23
CA LEU A 114 -5.07 -10.75 -13.73
C LEU A 114 -6.52 -10.34 -13.38
N LYS A 115 -7.48 -11.24 -13.52
CA LYS A 115 -8.89 -11.00 -13.12
C LYS A 115 -9.04 -10.73 -11.61
N SER A 116 -8.15 -11.30 -10.79
CA SER A 116 -8.08 -11.01 -9.34
C SER A 116 -7.36 -9.71 -9.01
N GLY A 117 -6.98 -8.89 -10.00
CA GLY A 117 -6.30 -7.62 -9.83
C GLY A 117 -4.80 -7.73 -9.57
N ASN A 118 -4.21 -8.91 -9.65
CA ASN A 118 -2.79 -9.12 -9.43
C ASN A 118 -1.97 -8.88 -10.70
N LYS A 119 -0.71 -8.46 -10.51
CA LYS A 119 0.27 -8.44 -11.60
C LYS A 119 0.85 -9.82 -11.82
N VAL A 120 1.30 -10.11 -13.04
CA VAL A 120 1.93 -11.38 -13.38
C VAL A 120 3.32 -11.14 -13.93
N LYS A 121 4.32 -11.77 -13.32
CA LYS A 121 5.68 -11.85 -13.84
C LYS A 121 5.83 -13.18 -14.60
N ALA A 122 5.80 -13.13 -15.93
CA ALA A 122 6.18 -14.27 -16.75
C ALA A 122 7.71 -14.36 -16.80
N SER A 123 8.29 -15.53 -16.52
CA SER A 123 9.74 -15.72 -16.49
C SER A 123 10.18 -16.98 -17.21
N ILE A 124 11.30 -16.89 -17.93
CA ILE A 124 12.03 -18.03 -18.53
C ILE A 124 13.40 -18.07 -17.92
N ARG A 125 13.84 -19.24 -17.48
CA ARG A 125 15.19 -19.48 -17.01
C ARG A 125 15.93 -20.36 -18.03
N PHE A 126 16.92 -19.78 -18.72
CA PHE A 126 17.77 -20.49 -19.66
C PHE A 126 18.79 -21.38 -18.97
N ARG A 127 18.97 -22.58 -19.47
CA ARG A 127 19.96 -23.56 -18.94
C ARG A 127 21.06 -23.80 -19.98
N GLY A 128 22.31 -23.81 -19.53
CA GLY A 128 23.46 -24.14 -20.38
C GLY A 128 23.52 -23.28 -21.64
N ARG A 129 23.62 -23.93 -22.81
CA ARG A 129 23.73 -23.29 -24.13
C ARG A 129 22.51 -22.49 -24.57
N GLN A 130 21.37 -22.67 -23.93
CA GLN A 130 20.12 -21.93 -24.27
C GLN A 130 20.26 -20.39 -24.06
N ILE A 131 21.26 -19.95 -23.27
CA ILE A 131 21.50 -18.53 -22.99
C ILE A 131 21.79 -17.74 -24.28
N SER A 132 22.48 -18.37 -25.24
CA SER A 132 22.81 -17.75 -26.54
C SER A 132 21.61 -17.65 -27.49
N HIS A 133 20.50 -18.32 -27.20
CA HIS A 133 19.28 -18.33 -28.00
C HIS A 133 18.16 -17.50 -27.36
N GLY A 134 18.48 -16.28 -26.92
CA GLY A 134 17.51 -15.37 -26.30
C GLY A 134 16.32 -15.02 -27.18
N SER A 135 16.48 -15.04 -28.53
CA SER A 135 15.40 -14.84 -29.49
C SER A 135 14.26 -15.84 -29.31
N VAL A 136 14.59 -17.13 -29.13
CA VAL A 136 13.58 -18.18 -28.91
C VAL A 136 12.76 -17.90 -27.64
N GLY A 137 13.43 -17.44 -26.56
CA GLY A 137 12.72 -17.05 -25.35
C GLY A 137 11.81 -15.85 -25.57
N LEU A 138 12.22 -14.88 -26.38
CA LEU A 138 11.41 -13.72 -26.73
C LEU A 138 10.16 -14.13 -27.53
N ASP A 139 10.31 -15.05 -28.50
CA ASP A 139 9.18 -15.58 -29.27
C ASP A 139 8.16 -16.28 -28.37
N VAL A 140 8.64 -17.09 -27.42
CA VAL A 140 7.78 -17.73 -26.40
C VAL A 140 7.05 -16.70 -25.54
N MET A 141 7.73 -15.65 -25.10
CA MET A 141 7.11 -14.57 -24.31
C MET A 141 6.05 -13.81 -25.12
N ASN A 142 6.31 -13.53 -26.38
CA ASN A 142 5.37 -12.86 -27.27
C ASN A 142 4.15 -13.75 -27.54
N ALA A 143 4.35 -15.03 -27.85
CA ALA A 143 3.27 -15.99 -28.04
C ALA A 143 2.40 -16.13 -26.79
N PHE A 144 3.02 -16.17 -25.59
CA PHE A 144 2.30 -16.18 -24.33
C PHE A 144 1.48 -14.91 -24.12
N TYR A 145 2.04 -13.74 -24.43
CA TYR A 145 1.33 -12.47 -24.32
C TYR A 145 0.12 -12.42 -25.25
N GLU A 146 0.24 -12.88 -26.50
CA GLU A 146 -0.89 -12.92 -27.44
C GLU A 146 -2.08 -13.72 -26.91
N MET A 147 -1.84 -14.79 -26.14
CA MET A 147 -2.92 -15.59 -25.52
C MET A 147 -3.64 -14.85 -24.38
N VAL A 148 -3.01 -13.87 -23.76
CA VAL A 148 -3.55 -13.16 -22.58
C VAL A 148 -3.82 -11.67 -22.80
N ARG A 149 -3.55 -11.15 -24.00
CA ARG A 149 -3.62 -9.71 -24.35
C ARG A 149 -4.97 -9.05 -24.07
N ASP A 150 -6.04 -9.81 -24.10
CA ASP A 150 -7.38 -9.28 -23.82
C ASP A 150 -7.57 -8.89 -22.38
N TYR A 151 -6.78 -9.49 -21.46
CA TYR A 151 -6.83 -9.30 -20.01
C TYR A 151 -5.60 -8.60 -19.45
N ALA A 152 -4.56 -8.43 -20.25
CA ALA A 152 -3.25 -7.94 -19.83
C ALA A 152 -2.79 -6.72 -20.60
N VAL A 153 -2.02 -5.85 -19.90
CA VAL A 153 -1.20 -4.81 -20.52
C VAL A 153 0.26 -5.08 -20.12
N ILE A 154 1.17 -4.92 -21.07
CA ILE A 154 2.61 -5.04 -20.77
C ILE A 154 3.04 -3.81 -19.94
N GLU A 155 3.37 -4.03 -18.68
CA GLU A 155 3.96 -3.00 -17.82
C GLU A 155 5.48 -2.90 -18.03
N ARG A 156 6.13 -4.06 -18.21
CA ARG A 156 7.55 -4.15 -18.59
C ARG A 156 7.70 -5.20 -19.70
N PRO A 157 8.28 -4.83 -20.83
CA PRO A 157 8.51 -5.76 -21.94
C PRO A 157 9.48 -6.87 -21.54
N ALA A 158 9.47 -7.96 -22.29
CA ALA A 158 10.39 -9.08 -22.10
C ALA A 158 11.83 -8.60 -22.25
N LYS A 159 12.62 -8.79 -21.19
CA LYS A 159 14.05 -8.44 -21.16
C LYS A 159 14.83 -9.60 -20.59
N GLN A 160 15.92 -9.94 -21.29
CA GLN A 160 16.88 -10.92 -20.80
C GLN A 160 17.91 -10.25 -19.91
N GLU A 161 18.09 -10.79 -18.71
CA GLU A 161 19.11 -10.38 -17.75
C GLU A 161 19.89 -11.64 -17.31
N GLY A 162 21.04 -11.82 -17.90
CA GLY A 162 21.86 -13.02 -17.69
C GLY A 162 21.13 -14.29 -18.13
N ARG A 163 20.86 -15.19 -17.19
CA ARG A 163 20.18 -16.48 -17.43
C ARG A 163 18.64 -16.41 -17.33
N ASN A 164 18.09 -15.26 -17.03
CA ASN A 164 16.67 -15.10 -16.86
C ASN A 164 16.12 -14.11 -17.88
N MET A 165 14.94 -14.42 -18.42
CA MET A 165 14.14 -13.47 -19.17
C MET A 165 12.84 -13.26 -18.41
N ALA A 166 12.39 -12.02 -18.29
CA ALA A 166 11.17 -11.72 -17.58
C ALA A 166 10.36 -10.62 -18.27
N MET A 167 9.05 -10.75 -18.21
CA MET A 167 8.06 -9.78 -18.65
C MET A 167 7.07 -9.54 -17.51
N ILE A 168 6.65 -8.30 -17.28
CA ILE A 168 5.65 -7.97 -16.26
C ILE A 168 4.37 -7.55 -16.98
N LEU A 169 3.30 -8.23 -16.62
CA LEU A 169 1.95 -7.99 -17.08
C LEU A 169 1.10 -7.40 -15.95
N ALA A 170 0.40 -6.32 -16.24
CA ALA A 170 -0.60 -5.74 -15.35
C ALA A 170 -2.01 -6.08 -15.85
N PRO A 171 -3.02 -6.15 -14.96
CA PRO A 171 -4.39 -6.32 -15.38
C PRO A 171 -4.84 -5.14 -16.24
N LYS A 172 -5.52 -5.41 -17.34
CA LYS A 172 -6.12 -4.37 -18.16
C LYS A 172 -7.21 -3.69 -17.35
N PRO A 173 -7.22 -2.36 -17.23
CA PRO A 173 -8.30 -1.69 -16.52
C PRO A 173 -9.62 -2.07 -17.18
N ALA A 174 -10.59 -2.55 -16.38
CA ALA A 174 -11.93 -2.79 -16.88
C ALA A 174 -12.43 -1.48 -17.51
N ALA A 175 -12.84 -1.54 -18.77
CA ALA A 175 -13.49 -0.40 -19.39
C ALA A 175 -14.66 -0.02 -18.48
N LYS A 176 -14.60 1.17 -17.87
CA LYS A 176 -15.76 1.72 -17.15
C LYS A 176 -16.83 1.96 -18.19
N ASN A 177 -17.82 1.07 -18.22
CA ASN A 177 -19.12 1.37 -18.83
C ASN A 177 -19.84 2.37 -17.95
#